data_01b1256754690f9f164d10bbae8e51b2
#
_entry.id   01b1256754690f9f164d10bbae8e51b2
#
_cell.length_a   1.000
_cell.length_b   1.000
_cell.length_c   1.000
_cell.angle_alpha   90.00
_cell.angle_beta   90.00
_cell.angle_gamma   90.00
#
_symmetry.space_group_name_H-M   'P 1'
#
loop_
_entity.id
_entity.type
_entity.pdbx_description
1 polymer ?
#
loop_
_entity_poly.entity_id
_entity_poly.type
_entity_poly.pdbx_seq_one_letter_code
_entity_poly.pdbx_strand_id
1 'polypeptide(L)'
;LTYTRRKHRWIRGDWQLLPWLTTMVPGPDGPEPNRLSLLSRWKIFDNLRRSTLEVAQLLFFVIGWTLLPGAPLRWTLLGLGAVAAPWIISLLLALVRPPLDRSWRPYYGAVGRDLVTSAQQLGLTLVFLAHQAWISVDAIARTLWRMGVTRRRLLEWQTASLVERAWHR
;
A
#
# COMPACT_ATOMS: atom_id res chain seq x y z
N LEU A 1 15.64 -6.65 -4.71
CA LEU A 1 15.83 -5.54 -5.68
C LEU A 1 14.70 -5.47 -6.72
N THR A 2 14.29 -6.57 -7.35
CA THR A 2 13.24 -6.60 -8.38
C THR A 2 11.88 -6.15 -7.84
N TYR A 3 11.49 -6.60 -6.64
CA TYR A 3 10.24 -6.20 -6.00
C TYR A 3 10.18 -4.69 -5.75
N THR A 4 11.24 -4.11 -5.16
CA THR A 4 11.34 -2.68 -4.84
C THR A 4 11.19 -1.80 -6.08
N ARG A 5 11.92 -2.14 -7.16
CA ARG A 5 11.81 -1.42 -8.45
C ARG A 5 10.41 -1.52 -9.06
N ARG A 6 9.78 -2.68 -8.95
CA ARG A 6 8.41 -2.90 -9.43
C ARG A 6 7.40 -2.08 -8.63
N LYS A 7 7.46 -2.12 -7.30
CA LYS A 7 6.59 -1.32 -6.41
C LYS A 7 6.75 0.17 -6.69
N HIS A 8 7.99 0.67 -6.72
CA HIS A 8 8.28 2.07 -7.02
C HIS A 8 7.68 2.52 -8.36
N ARG A 9 7.82 1.70 -9.41
CA ARG A 9 7.22 1.99 -10.72
C ARG A 9 5.69 2.02 -10.68
N TRP A 10 5.05 1.09 -9.97
CA TRP A 10 3.60 1.08 -9.84
C TRP A 10 3.07 2.31 -9.11
N ILE A 11 3.67 2.67 -7.99
CA ILE A 11 3.31 3.90 -7.26
C ILE A 11 3.43 5.12 -8.17
N ARG A 12 4.51 5.23 -8.95
CA ARG A 12 4.68 6.33 -9.90
C ARG A 12 3.57 6.37 -10.95
N GLY A 13 3.19 5.21 -11.49
CA GLY A 13 2.09 5.10 -12.45
C GLY A 13 0.76 5.53 -11.84
N ASP A 14 0.44 5.06 -10.64
CA ASP A 14 -0.78 5.43 -9.94
C ASP A 14 -0.86 6.94 -9.67
N TRP A 15 0.23 7.56 -9.20
CA TRP A 15 0.26 8.99 -8.89
C TRP A 15 0.21 9.90 -10.12
N GLN A 16 0.57 9.40 -11.31
CA GLN A 16 0.34 10.14 -12.57
C GLN A 16 -1.15 10.27 -12.91
N LEU A 17 -2.00 9.42 -12.35
CA LEU A 17 -3.44 9.50 -12.51
C LEU A 17 -4.11 10.49 -11.55
N LEU A 18 -3.35 11.15 -10.66
CA LEU A 18 -3.88 12.14 -9.70
C LEU A 18 -4.78 13.20 -10.36
N PRO A 19 -4.43 13.81 -11.53
CA PRO A 19 -5.31 14.79 -12.20
C PRO A 19 -6.67 14.22 -12.61
N TRP A 20 -6.79 12.90 -12.79
CA TRP A 20 -8.04 12.24 -13.16
C TRP A 20 -9.05 12.10 -12.02
N LEU A 21 -8.70 12.55 -10.81
CA LEU A 21 -9.64 12.70 -9.70
C LEU A 21 -10.44 14.01 -9.78
N THR A 22 -9.99 14.99 -10.57
CA THR A 22 -10.65 16.30 -10.71
C THR A 22 -11.74 16.25 -11.77
N THR A 23 -12.49 17.34 -11.88
CA THR A 23 -13.57 17.49 -12.88
C THR A 23 -13.05 17.77 -14.28
N MET A 24 -11.84 18.34 -14.38
CA MET A 24 -11.15 18.60 -15.66
C MET A 24 -9.87 17.77 -15.71
N VAL A 25 -9.61 17.15 -16.86
CA VAL A 25 -8.45 16.28 -17.08
C VAL A 25 -7.59 16.83 -18.23
N PRO A 26 -6.30 16.51 -18.25
CA PRO A 26 -5.44 16.87 -19.38
C PRO A 26 -5.91 16.18 -20.67
N GLY A 27 -6.25 16.96 -21.68
CA GLY A 27 -6.54 16.50 -23.03
C GLY A 27 -5.48 16.97 -24.03
N PRO A 28 -5.53 16.51 -25.30
CA PRO A 28 -4.56 16.86 -26.33
C PRO A 28 -4.56 18.36 -26.66
N ASP A 29 -5.74 19.00 -26.67
CA ASP A 29 -5.90 20.41 -27.00
C ASP A 29 -6.09 21.32 -25.77
N GLY A 30 -5.97 20.78 -24.57
CA GLY A 30 -6.17 21.49 -23.30
C GLY A 30 -7.03 20.71 -22.31
N PRO A 31 -7.40 21.33 -21.19
CA PRO A 31 -8.24 20.67 -20.18
C PRO A 31 -9.62 20.31 -20.74
N GLU A 32 -10.00 19.03 -20.57
CA GLU A 32 -11.30 18.49 -21.00
C GLU A 32 -12.13 18.01 -19.79
N PRO A 33 -13.47 17.99 -19.89
CA PRO A 33 -14.33 17.42 -18.86
C PRO A 33 -14.00 15.94 -18.60
N ASN A 34 -13.86 15.58 -17.34
CA ASN A 34 -13.57 14.22 -16.94
C ASN A 34 -14.79 13.30 -17.15
N ARG A 35 -14.68 12.40 -18.11
CA ARG A 35 -15.73 11.41 -18.45
C ARG A 35 -15.65 10.11 -17.66
N LEU A 36 -14.69 9.98 -16.72
CA LEU A 36 -14.58 8.79 -15.91
C LEU A 36 -15.76 8.64 -14.96
N SER A 37 -16.25 7.40 -14.83
CA SER A 37 -17.26 7.06 -13.85
C SER A 37 -16.77 7.29 -12.42
N LEU A 38 -17.68 7.50 -11.47
CA LEU A 38 -17.34 7.61 -10.04
C LEU A 38 -16.57 6.37 -9.54
N LEU A 39 -16.93 5.18 -10.01
CA LEU A 39 -16.24 3.94 -9.66
C LEU A 39 -14.78 3.94 -10.16
N SER A 40 -14.53 4.44 -11.37
CA SER A 40 -13.16 4.54 -11.91
C SER A 40 -12.33 5.54 -11.12
N ARG A 41 -12.90 6.70 -10.78
CA ARG A 41 -12.24 7.69 -9.93
C ARG A 41 -11.97 7.14 -8.52
N TRP A 42 -12.92 6.40 -7.94
CA TRP A 42 -12.73 5.71 -6.66
C TRP A 42 -11.55 4.72 -6.72
N LYS A 43 -11.42 3.92 -7.79
CA LYS A 43 -10.28 2.99 -7.96
C LYS A 43 -8.94 3.72 -8.00
N ILE A 44 -8.87 4.86 -8.71
CA ILE A 44 -7.66 5.70 -8.73
C ILE A 44 -7.36 6.18 -7.31
N PHE A 45 -8.33 6.78 -6.63
CA PHE A 45 -8.17 7.25 -5.25
C PHE A 45 -7.70 6.13 -4.31
N ASP A 46 -8.30 4.94 -4.38
CA ASP A 46 -7.93 3.80 -3.54
C ASP A 46 -6.49 3.33 -3.78
N ASN A 47 -6.00 3.35 -5.03
CA ASN A 47 -4.60 3.05 -5.34
C ASN A 47 -3.66 4.09 -4.71
N LEU A 48 -3.98 5.39 -4.84
CA LEU A 48 -3.19 6.46 -4.20
C LEU A 48 -3.18 6.30 -2.68
N ARG A 49 -4.34 6.07 -2.07
CA ARG A 49 -4.47 5.85 -0.62
C ARG A 49 -3.62 4.66 -0.16
N ARG A 50 -3.66 3.53 -0.88
CA ARG A 50 -2.87 2.34 -0.54
C ARG A 50 -1.37 2.60 -0.55
N SER A 51 -0.89 3.41 -1.48
CA SER A 51 0.54 3.75 -1.55
C SER A 51 1.04 4.65 -0.41
N THR A 52 0.13 5.27 0.35
CA THR A 52 0.47 6.11 1.52
C THR A 52 0.38 5.36 2.85
N LEU A 53 -0.11 4.11 2.88
CA LEU A 53 -0.36 3.40 4.14
C LEU A 53 0.90 3.17 4.96
N GLU A 54 1.99 2.73 4.34
CA GLU A 54 3.24 2.49 5.07
C GLU A 54 3.85 3.80 5.60
N VAL A 55 3.69 4.89 4.84
CA VAL A 55 4.11 6.23 5.28
C VAL A 55 3.30 6.68 6.48
N ALA A 56 1.98 6.58 6.40
CA ALA A 56 1.07 6.94 7.48
C ALA A 56 1.33 6.10 8.74
N GLN A 57 1.57 4.80 8.59
CA GLN A 57 1.88 3.89 9.69
C GLN A 57 3.20 4.25 10.37
N LEU A 58 4.25 4.54 9.59
CA LEU A 58 5.55 4.96 10.14
C LEU A 58 5.41 6.29 10.89
N LEU A 59 4.73 7.27 10.28
CA LEU A 59 4.45 8.56 10.91
C LEU A 59 3.63 8.41 12.19
N PHE A 60 2.64 7.53 12.19
CA PHE A 60 1.83 7.25 13.38
C PHE A 60 2.69 6.76 14.55
N PHE A 61 3.63 5.84 14.31
CA PHE A 61 4.55 5.38 15.36
C PHE A 61 5.47 6.51 15.82
N VAL A 62 6.10 7.25 14.92
CA VAL A 62 7.01 8.34 15.29
C VAL A 62 6.28 9.40 16.09
N ILE A 63 5.11 9.86 15.64
CA ILE A 63 4.29 10.86 16.33
C ILE A 63 3.78 10.32 17.68
N GLY A 64 3.34 9.07 17.70
CA GLY A 64 2.87 8.41 18.92
C GLY A 64 3.95 8.29 20.00
N TRP A 65 5.20 8.08 19.61
CA TRP A 65 6.31 7.93 20.54
C TRP A 65 6.91 9.26 21.00
N THR A 66 6.77 10.32 20.19
CA THR A 66 7.49 11.59 20.42
C THR A 66 6.58 12.75 20.83
N LEU A 67 5.35 12.81 20.30
CA LEU A 67 4.50 13.98 20.43
C LEU A 67 3.19 13.72 21.19
N LEU A 68 2.64 12.49 21.10
CA LEU A 68 1.35 12.22 21.70
C LEU A 68 1.44 11.90 23.20
N PRO A 69 0.46 12.32 24.01
CA PRO A 69 0.47 12.09 25.45
C PRO A 69 0.28 10.60 25.79
N GLY A 70 0.89 10.16 26.90
CA GLY A 70 0.77 8.80 27.42
C GLY A 70 1.99 7.93 27.09
N ALA A 71 1.94 6.66 27.50
CA ALA A 71 3.04 5.74 27.30
C ALA A 71 3.22 5.35 25.81
N PRO A 72 4.46 5.33 25.28
CA PRO A 72 4.74 4.90 23.90
C PRO A 72 4.17 3.52 23.56
N LEU A 73 4.12 2.61 24.52
CA LEU A 73 3.53 1.28 24.38
C LEU A 73 2.07 1.33 23.92
N ARG A 74 1.28 2.28 24.44
CA ARG A 74 -0.13 2.47 24.06
C ARG A 74 -0.26 2.73 22.56
N TRP A 75 0.54 3.64 22.02
CA TRP A 75 0.54 3.98 20.60
C TRP A 75 1.08 2.85 19.74
N THR A 76 2.09 2.12 20.24
CA THR A 76 2.59 0.90 19.58
C THR A 76 1.48 -0.13 19.45
N LEU A 77 0.77 -0.45 20.53
CA LEU A 77 -0.31 -1.43 20.49
C LEU A 77 -1.47 -1.01 19.59
N LEU A 78 -1.83 0.28 19.57
CA LEU A 78 -2.86 0.80 18.65
C LEU A 78 -2.41 0.69 17.19
N GLY A 79 -1.17 1.04 16.88
CA GLY A 79 -0.64 0.92 15.53
C GLY A 79 -0.52 -0.53 15.05
N LEU A 80 -0.05 -1.44 15.90
CA LEU A 80 -0.03 -2.87 15.62
C LEU A 80 -1.43 -3.44 15.43
N GLY A 81 -2.38 -3.03 16.29
CA GLY A 81 -3.78 -3.42 16.19
C GLY A 81 -4.42 -2.97 14.89
N ALA A 82 -4.13 -1.76 14.43
CA ALA A 82 -4.63 -1.25 13.14
C ALA A 82 -4.12 -2.08 11.96
N VAL A 83 -2.83 -2.46 11.94
CA VAL A 83 -2.27 -3.32 10.89
C VAL A 83 -2.81 -4.74 10.98
N ALA A 84 -2.97 -5.27 12.18
CA ALA A 84 -3.45 -6.63 12.42
C ALA A 84 -4.99 -6.76 12.30
N ALA A 85 -5.74 -5.66 12.28
CA ALA A 85 -7.20 -5.67 12.31
C ALA A 85 -7.86 -6.59 11.28
N PRO A 86 -7.47 -6.63 9.99
CA PRO A 86 -8.07 -7.54 9.02
C PRO A 86 -7.90 -9.02 9.41
N TRP A 87 -6.74 -9.40 9.93
CA TRP A 87 -6.45 -10.77 10.36
C TRP A 87 -7.18 -11.13 11.66
N ILE A 88 -7.25 -10.16 12.61
CA ILE A 88 -8.01 -10.34 13.85
C ILE A 88 -9.48 -10.55 13.54
N ILE A 89 -10.07 -9.75 12.66
CA ILE A 89 -11.47 -9.90 12.24
C ILE A 89 -11.68 -11.24 11.56
N SER A 90 -10.81 -11.65 10.64
CA SER A 90 -10.89 -12.95 9.96
C SER A 90 -10.82 -14.12 10.95
N LEU A 91 -9.91 -14.04 11.94
CA LEU A 91 -9.79 -15.03 13.00
C LEU A 91 -11.06 -15.12 13.86
N LEU A 92 -11.57 -13.98 14.30
CA LEU A 92 -12.81 -13.93 15.09
C LEU A 92 -13.99 -14.51 14.32
N LEU A 93 -14.13 -14.19 13.04
CA LEU A 93 -15.17 -14.76 12.18
C LEU A 93 -15.01 -16.27 12.02
N ALA A 94 -13.79 -16.76 11.86
CA ALA A 94 -13.51 -18.19 11.77
C ALA A 94 -13.83 -18.94 13.06
N LEU A 95 -13.62 -18.31 14.21
CA LEU A 95 -13.95 -18.91 15.51
C LEU A 95 -15.46 -18.92 15.79
N VAL A 96 -16.18 -17.85 15.40
CA VAL A 96 -17.62 -17.69 15.69
C VAL A 96 -18.50 -18.43 14.67
N ARG A 97 -18.04 -18.61 13.44
CA ARG A 97 -18.81 -19.21 12.35
C ARG A 97 -18.08 -20.41 11.72
N PRO A 98 -17.85 -21.50 12.48
CA PRO A 98 -17.27 -22.70 11.90
C PRO A 98 -18.23 -23.30 10.87
N PRO A 99 -17.74 -23.82 9.74
CA PRO A 99 -18.58 -24.49 8.76
C PRO A 99 -19.16 -25.78 9.36
N LEU A 100 -20.47 -25.97 9.19
CA LEU A 100 -21.19 -27.11 9.75
C LEU A 100 -20.92 -28.43 9.00
N ASP A 101 -20.40 -28.35 7.80
CA ASP A 101 -20.13 -29.46 6.87
C ASP A 101 -18.71 -30.02 6.95
N ARG A 102 -17.86 -29.47 7.81
CA ARG A 102 -16.45 -29.89 7.95
C ARG A 102 -16.14 -30.46 9.33
N SER A 103 -15.20 -31.41 9.39
CA SER A 103 -14.70 -31.92 10.65
C SER A 103 -13.91 -30.84 11.41
N TRP A 104 -14.11 -30.74 12.71
CA TRP A 104 -13.58 -29.67 13.57
C TRP A 104 -12.04 -29.63 13.62
N ARG A 105 -11.41 -30.80 13.71
CA ARG A 105 -9.93 -30.89 13.82
C ARG A 105 -9.19 -30.31 12.61
N PRO A 106 -9.46 -30.69 11.36
CA PRO A 106 -8.82 -30.09 10.19
C PRO A 106 -9.15 -28.60 10.06
N TYR A 107 -10.35 -28.17 10.44
CA TYR A 107 -10.76 -26.78 10.39
C TYR A 107 -9.92 -25.90 11.32
N TYR A 108 -9.89 -26.21 12.62
CA TYR A 108 -9.09 -25.42 13.57
C TYR A 108 -7.58 -25.58 13.35
N GLY A 109 -7.12 -26.69 12.81
CA GLY A 109 -5.74 -26.84 12.35
C GLY A 109 -5.41 -25.89 11.20
N ALA A 110 -6.34 -25.61 10.28
CA ALA A 110 -6.17 -24.62 9.23
C ALA A 110 -6.15 -23.20 9.82
N VAL A 111 -7.11 -22.85 10.70
CA VAL A 111 -7.14 -21.57 11.40
C VAL A 111 -5.85 -21.29 12.15
N GLY A 112 -5.28 -22.29 12.82
CA GLY A 112 -3.98 -22.17 13.51
C GLY A 112 -2.82 -21.87 12.55
N ARG A 113 -2.77 -22.53 11.39
CA ARG A 113 -1.76 -22.23 10.36
C ARG A 113 -1.92 -20.83 9.80
N ASP A 114 -3.14 -20.40 9.54
CA ASP A 114 -3.44 -19.04 9.04
C ASP A 114 -3.02 -17.98 10.05
N LEU A 115 -3.21 -18.23 11.36
CA LEU A 115 -2.73 -17.36 12.43
C LEU A 115 -1.22 -17.22 12.43
N VAL A 116 -0.49 -18.33 12.33
CA VAL A 116 0.99 -18.32 12.26
C VAL A 116 1.47 -17.55 11.02
N THR A 117 0.86 -17.82 9.86
CA THR A 117 1.19 -17.11 8.62
C THR A 117 0.92 -15.61 8.74
N SER A 118 -0.22 -15.23 9.32
CA SER A 118 -0.58 -13.83 9.54
C SER A 118 0.39 -13.12 10.50
N ALA A 119 0.81 -13.81 11.58
CA ALA A 119 1.81 -13.29 12.51
C ALA A 119 3.19 -13.09 11.83
N GLN A 120 3.61 -14.02 10.99
CA GLN A 120 4.83 -13.88 10.19
C GLN A 120 4.74 -12.71 9.20
N GLN A 121 3.61 -12.57 8.51
CA GLN A 121 3.36 -11.44 7.60
C GLN A 121 3.38 -10.10 8.33
N LEU A 122 2.76 -10.02 9.52
CA LEU A 122 2.81 -8.82 10.36
C LEU A 122 4.25 -8.49 10.75
N GLY A 123 5.01 -9.47 11.23
CA GLY A 123 6.42 -9.29 11.58
C GLY A 123 7.25 -8.76 10.42
N LEU A 124 7.13 -9.37 9.23
CA LEU A 124 7.82 -8.90 8.03
C LEU A 124 7.38 -7.49 7.61
N THR A 125 6.09 -7.18 7.70
CA THR A 125 5.56 -5.83 7.40
C THR A 125 6.21 -4.78 8.29
N LEU A 126 6.38 -5.07 9.58
CA LEU A 126 7.02 -4.14 10.52
C LEU A 126 8.52 -4.01 10.29
N VAL A 127 9.22 -5.13 10.05
CA VAL A 127 10.66 -5.11 9.76
C VAL A 127 10.97 -4.26 8.53
N PHE A 128 10.14 -4.35 7.49
CA PHE A 128 10.35 -3.60 6.27
C PHE A 128 9.61 -2.26 6.21
N LEU A 129 8.88 -1.85 7.26
CA LEU A 129 8.01 -0.68 7.26
C LEU A 129 8.74 0.60 6.82
N ALA A 130 9.87 0.90 7.44
CA ALA A 130 10.64 2.10 7.12
C ALA A 130 11.17 2.10 5.67
N HIS A 131 11.63 0.94 5.19
CA HIS A 131 12.07 0.77 3.80
C HIS A 131 10.92 0.94 2.81
N GLN A 132 9.77 0.36 3.09
CA GLN A 132 8.58 0.47 2.24
C GLN A 132 8.03 1.91 2.22
N ALA A 133 8.00 2.59 3.38
CA ALA A 133 7.62 3.98 3.48
C ALA A 133 8.56 4.87 2.66
N TRP A 134 9.88 4.65 2.74
CA TRP A 134 10.86 5.38 1.95
C TRP A 134 10.63 5.23 0.44
N ILE A 135 10.43 3.99 -0.04
CA ILE A 135 10.13 3.73 -1.46
C ILE A 135 8.88 4.49 -1.90
N SER A 136 7.83 4.48 -1.07
CA SER A 136 6.58 5.18 -1.37
C SER A 136 6.77 6.70 -1.42
N VAL A 137 7.45 7.28 -0.44
CA VAL A 137 7.76 8.72 -0.41
C VAL A 137 8.59 9.13 -1.63
N ASP A 138 9.67 8.40 -1.93
CA ASP A 138 10.54 8.71 -3.08
C ASP A 138 9.77 8.63 -4.40
N ALA A 139 8.95 7.58 -4.60
CA ALA A 139 8.14 7.43 -5.80
C ALA A 139 7.11 8.55 -5.96
N ILE A 140 6.41 8.91 -4.88
CA ILE A 140 5.40 9.97 -4.85
C ILE A 140 6.05 11.33 -5.13
N ALA A 141 7.10 11.68 -4.37
CA ALA A 141 7.79 12.96 -4.49
C ALA A 141 8.35 13.17 -5.91
N ARG A 142 9.02 12.16 -6.48
CA ARG A 142 9.51 12.22 -7.86
C ARG A 142 8.40 12.40 -8.88
N THR A 143 7.26 11.73 -8.68
CA THR A 143 6.14 11.84 -9.61
C THR A 143 5.53 13.23 -9.56
N LEU A 144 5.22 13.72 -8.37
CA LEU A 144 4.65 15.06 -8.18
C LEU A 144 5.58 16.16 -8.70
N TRP A 145 6.89 16.05 -8.41
CA TRP A 145 7.90 16.97 -8.94
C TRP A 145 7.93 16.97 -10.48
N ARG A 146 7.95 15.77 -11.07
CA ARG A 146 7.95 15.64 -12.54
C ARG A 146 6.67 16.15 -13.18
N MET A 147 5.52 15.94 -12.57
CA MET A 147 4.23 16.46 -13.07
C MET A 147 4.12 17.98 -12.94
N GLY A 148 4.52 18.53 -11.78
CA GLY A 148 4.34 19.97 -11.50
C GLY A 148 5.43 20.85 -12.06
N VAL A 149 6.70 20.41 -12.02
CA VAL A 149 7.86 21.25 -12.31
C VAL A 149 8.49 20.93 -13.65
N THR A 150 9.00 19.70 -13.81
CA THR A 150 9.83 19.40 -14.99
C THR A 150 9.05 19.01 -16.23
N ARG A 151 7.86 18.46 -16.08
CA ARG A 151 6.99 17.92 -17.13
C ARG A 151 7.68 16.98 -18.11
N ARG A 152 8.78 16.34 -17.67
CA ARG A 152 9.62 15.43 -18.48
C ARG A 152 9.72 14.06 -17.83
N ARG A 153 9.93 13.02 -18.65
CA ARG A 153 10.16 11.63 -18.23
C ARG A 153 9.07 11.08 -17.30
N LEU A 154 7.81 11.41 -17.59
CA LEU A 154 6.67 10.92 -16.81
C LEU A 154 6.54 9.38 -16.91
N LEU A 155 6.77 8.81 -18.09
CA LEU A 155 6.72 7.37 -18.38
C LEU A 155 8.11 6.86 -18.77
N GLU A 156 8.92 6.47 -17.79
CA GLU A 156 10.08 5.61 -18.02
C GLU A 156 9.62 4.14 -17.95
N TRP A 157 9.04 3.65 -19.04
CA TRP A 157 8.57 2.27 -19.13
C TRP A 157 9.76 1.35 -19.43
N GLN A 158 10.25 0.63 -18.42
CA GLN A 158 11.16 -0.48 -18.61
C GLN A 158 10.38 -1.77 -18.41
N THR A 159 10.35 -2.63 -19.44
CA THR A 159 9.76 -3.96 -19.31
C THR A 159 10.56 -4.79 -18.31
N ALA A 160 9.91 -5.75 -17.63
CA ALA A 160 10.60 -6.65 -16.70
C ALA A 160 11.79 -7.36 -17.38
N SER A 161 11.63 -7.74 -18.65
CA SER A 161 12.67 -8.38 -19.46
C SER A 161 13.89 -7.48 -19.75
N LEU A 162 13.70 -6.16 -19.88
CA LEU A 162 14.83 -5.23 -20.03
C LEU A 162 15.63 -5.09 -18.72
N VAL A 163 14.93 -5.08 -17.58
CA VAL A 163 15.59 -5.03 -16.27
C VAL A 163 16.37 -6.31 -16.00
N GLU A 164 15.83 -7.48 -16.36
CA GLU A 164 16.53 -8.77 -16.23
C GLU A 164 17.76 -8.86 -17.12
N ARG A 165 17.67 -8.44 -18.38
CA ARG A 165 18.81 -8.41 -19.32
C ARG A 165 19.94 -7.47 -18.86
N ALA A 166 19.62 -6.38 -18.18
CA ALA A 166 20.63 -5.46 -17.64
C ALA A 166 21.40 -6.06 -16.42
N TRP A 167 20.90 -7.15 -15.83
CA TRP A 167 21.56 -7.86 -14.73
C TRP A 167 22.51 -8.97 -15.17
N HIS A 168 22.36 -9.45 -16.40
CA HIS A 168 23.19 -10.52 -16.96
C HIS A 168 24.36 -9.97 -17.81
N ARG A 169 24.59 -8.66 -17.79
CA ARG A 169 25.77 -7.98 -18.35
C ARG A 169 26.62 -7.38 -17.23
#